data_6f9fe5016be3453b927f5d3e5780cf84
#
_entry.id   6f9fe5016be3453b927f5d3e5780cf84
#
_cell.length_a   1.000
_cell.length_b   1.000
_cell.length_c   1.000
_cell.angle_alpha   90.00
_cell.angle_beta   90.00
_cell.angle_gamma   90.00
#
_symmetry.space_group_name_H-M   'P 1'
#
loop_
_entity.id
_entity.type
_entity.pdbx_description
1 polymer ?
#
loop_
_entity_poly.entity_id
_entity_poly.type
_entity_poly.pdbx_seq_one_letter_code
_entity_poly.pdbx_strand_id
1 'polypeptide(L)'
;MLSPLIVILCCILVVKSEPCLGIQENAMLSGIKASIKTLEEKLDGKSPKCSAGWNDFKDRCYFFATDKKPWHEAEVECRNLGGYLTQVTDSAENSWIVSMITSKKVIQQNYWIGATDFTEGDWRWVNDLSKVQFTSWSSGQPDNHQGKEDCAHLRHTHNYKWNDHECSKIFGYICESPQGSNCLPYSRLLKSAVSGK
;
A
#
# COMPACT_ATOMS: atom_id res chain seq x y z
N MET A 1 1.86 -60.56 23.31
CA MET A 1 1.00 -59.69 22.46
C MET A 1 0.66 -58.47 23.33
N LEU A 2 1.23 -57.33 22.98
CA LEU A 2 0.92 -56.06 23.68
C LEU A 2 -0.46 -55.56 23.23
N SER A 3 -1.28 -55.18 24.19
CA SER A 3 -2.63 -54.70 23.93
C SER A 3 -2.63 -53.49 22.97
N PRO A 4 -3.61 -53.40 22.04
CA PRO A 4 -3.70 -52.26 21.11
C PRO A 4 -3.83 -50.92 21.82
N LEU A 5 -4.31 -50.90 23.07
CA LEU A 5 -4.36 -49.69 23.91
C LEU A 5 -2.98 -49.15 24.29
N ILE A 6 -1.97 -50.00 24.47
CA ILE A 6 -0.59 -49.60 24.80
C ILE A 6 0.09 -48.97 23.58
N VAL A 7 -0.19 -49.45 22.39
CA VAL A 7 0.36 -48.91 21.11
C VAL A 7 -0.27 -47.53 20.84
N ILE A 8 -1.57 -47.35 21.09
CA ILE A 8 -2.26 -46.05 20.91
C ILE A 8 -1.75 -45.05 21.93
N LEU A 9 -1.51 -45.45 23.18
CA LEU A 9 -0.97 -44.55 24.25
C LEU A 9 0.46 -44.09 23.91
N CYS A 10 1.31 -44.97 23.37
CA CYS A 10 2.64 -44.60 22.88
C CYS A 10 2.60 -43.61 21.71
N CYS A 11 1.67 -43.78 20.76
CA CYS A 11 1.52 -42.86 19.62
C CYS A 11 1.00 -41.48 20.08
N ILE A 12 0.14 -41.43 21.09
CA ILE A 12 -0.38 -40.13 21.64
C ILE A 12 0.72 -39.37 22.40
N LEU A 13 1.64 -40.07 23.05
CA LEU A 13 2.75 -39.46 23.75
C LEU A 13 3.89 -38.97 22.82
N VAL A 14 4.03 -39.54 21.64
CA VAL A 14 5.04 -39.10 20.63
C VAL A 14 4.63 -37.84 19.88
N VAL A 15 3.32 -37.52 19.82
CA VAL A 15 2.83 -36.34 19.10
C VAL A 15 2.95 -35.04 19.92
N LYS A 16 3.34 -35.10 21.21
CA LYS A 16 3.54 -33.93 22.09
C LYS A 16 4.99 -33.69 22.51
N SER A 17 5.96 -34.34 21.91
CA SER A 17 7.34 -33.94 22.12
C SER A 17 7.65 -32.78 21.15
N GLU A 18 7.42 -31.55 21.60
CA GLU A 18 8.20 -30.43 21.09
C GLU A 18 9.67 -30.88 21.11
N PRO A 19 10.46 -30.64 20.02
CA PRO A 19 11.88 -30.97 20.08
C PRO A 19 12.44 -30.24 21.30
N CYS A 20 12.87 -31.01 22.30
CA CYS A 20 13.59 -30.44 23.44
C CYS A 20 14.90 -29.86 22.91
N LEU A 21 14.86 -28.61 22.49
CA LEU A 21 16.04 -27.81 22.30
C LEU A 21 16.83 -27.88 23.61
N GLY A 22 18.09 -28.32 23.55
CA GLY A 22 18.96 -28.40 24.72
C GLY A 22 19.02 -27.04 25.41
N ILE A 23 19.29 -27.03 26.72
CA ILE A 23 19.39 -25.80 27.52
C ILE A 23 20.28 -24.76 26.84
N GLN A 24 21.32 -25.19 26.17
CA GLN A 24 22.28 -24.34 25.44
C GLN A 24 21.66 -23.72 24.17
N GLU A 25 20.85 -24.47 23.44
CA GLU A 25 20.16 -24.01 22.24
C GLU A 25 19.03 -23.01 22.60
N ASN A 26 18.33 -23.25 23.69
CA ASN A 26 17.30 -22.31 24.21
C ASN A 26 17.93 -21.00 24.68
N ALA A 27 19.10 -21.06 25.32
CA ALA A 27 19.84 -19.86 25.72
C ALA A 27 20.31 -19.06 24.50
N MET A 28 20.80 -19.73 23.44
CA MET A 28 21.21 -19.12 22.20
C MET A 28 20.03 -18.47 21.46
N LEU A 29 18.89 -19.17 21.40
CA LEU A 29 17.67 -18.67 20.79
C LEU A 29 17.13 -17.43 21.54
N SER A 30 17.17 -17.43 22.87
CA SER A 30 16.77 -16.28 23.68
C SER A 30 17.71 -15.08 23.49
N GLY A 31 19.02 -15.32 23.37
CA GLY A 31 20.02 -14.29 23.06
C GLY A 31 19.79 -13.66 21.67
N ILE A 32 19.50 -14.48 20.66
CA ILE A 32 19.18 -14.00 19.31
C ILE A 32 17.90 -13.17 19.33
N LYS A 33 16.84 -13.63 19.98
CA LYS A 33 15.58 -12.87 20.12
C LYS A 33 15.78 -11.52 20.80
N ALA A 34 16.58 -11.46 21.87
CA ALA A 34 16.92 -10.22 22.56
C ALA A 34 17.71 -9.26 21.66
N SER A 35 18.68 -9.79 20.89
CA SER A 35 19.46 -9.00 19.94
C SER A 35 18.61 -8.45 18.80
N ILE A 36 17.69 -9.24 18.25
CA ILE A 36 16.73 -8.80 17.23
C ILE A 36 15.86 -7.66 17.78
N LYS A 37 15.27 -7.83 18.97
CA LYS A 37 14.47 -6.80 19.62
C LYS A 37 15.24 -5.50 19.84
N THR A 38 16.49 -5.58 20.29
CA THR A 38 17.36 -4.41 20.47
C THR A 38 17.68 -3.72 19.14
N LEU A 39 17.83 -4.48 18.05
CA LEU A 39 18.04 -3.94 16.70
C LEU A 39 16.77 -3.28 16.18
N GLU A 40 15.59 -3.89 16.37
CA GLU A 40 14.30 -3.30 16.04
C GLU A 40 14.10 -1.97 16.77
N GLU A 41 14.31 -1.91 18.10
CA GLU A 41 14.22 -0.68 18.90
C GLU A 41 15.21 0.42 18.44
N LYS A 42 16.38 0.05 17.95
CA LYS A 42 17.36 1.00 17.39
C LYS A 42 17.00 1.47 15.99
N LEU A 43 16.31 0.65 15.20
CA LEU A 43 15.85 0.98 13.86
C LEU A 43 14.58 1.84 13.91
N ASP A 44 13.65 1.56 14.83
CA ASP A 44 12.40 2.33 14.99
C ASP A 44 12.62 3.81 15.31
N GLY A 45 13.76 4.14 15.91
CA GLY A 45 14.14 5.54 16.20
C GLY A 45 14.89 6.27 15.09
N LYS A 46 15.32 5.61 14.01
CA LYS A 46 16.21 6.18 12.98
C LYS A 46 15.80 5.93 11.54
N SER A 47 14.90 4.99 11.28
CA SER A 47 14.43 4.76 9.91
C SER A 47 13.42 5.84 9.52
N PRO A 48 13.58 6.51 8.38
CA PRO A 48 12.54 7.39 7.87
C PRO A 48 11.27 6.55 7.70
N LYS A 49 10.14 7.07 8.19
CA LYS A 49 8.84 6.38 8.09
C LYS A 49 8.48 6.06 6.64
N CYS A 50 8.90 6.92 5.70
CA CYS A 50 8.68 6.77 4.27
C CYS A 50 9.98 6.92 3.48
N SER A 51 10.02 6.34 2.29
CA SER A 51 11.13 6.50 1.34
C SER A 51 11.33 7.97 0.92
N ALA A 52 12.53 8.30 0.43
CA ALA A 52 12.82 9.66 -0.06
C ALA A 52 11.82 10.08 -1.15
N GLY A 53 11.29 11.29 -1.05
CA GLY A 53 10.28 11.84 -1.96
C GLY A 53 8.83 11.46 -1.61
N TRP A 54 8.63 10.57 -0.65
CA TRP A 54 7.31 10.24 -0.11
C TRP A 54 7.00 11.07 1.13
N ASN A 55 5.72 11.37 1.33
CA ASN A 55 5.21 12.15 2.47
C ASN A 55 4.45 11.22 3.40
N ASP A 56 4.68 11.32 4.70
CA ASP A 56 3.98 10.50 5.68
C ASP A 56 2.66 11.11 6.13
N PHE A 57 1.65 10.26 6.27
CA PHE A 57 0.40 10.57 6.94
C PHE A 57 -0.15 9.32 7.62
N LYS A 58 -0.38 9.40 8.93
CA LYS A 58 -0.75 8.25 9.77
C LYS A 58 0.29 7.11 9.60
N ASP A 59 -0.15 5.96 9.13
CA ASP A 59 0.64 4.73 8.90
C ASP A 59 0.92 4.46 7.42
N ARG A 60 0.85 5.50 6.56
CA ARG A 60 0.96 5.42 5.11
C ARG A 60 1.90 6.46 4.54
N CYS A 61 2.43 6.15 3.38
CA CYS A 61 3.33 7.01 2.61
C CYS A 61 2.68 7.40 1.28
N TYR A 62 2.80 8.66 0.90
CA TYR A 62 2.18 9.22 -0.30
C TYR A 62 3.21 9.89 -1.19
N PHE A 63 3.20 9.53 -2.47
CA PHE A 63 4.04 10.15 -3.49
C PHE A 63 3.16 10.93 -4.48
N PHE A 64 3.46 12.23 -4.63
CA PHE A 64 2.78 13.11 -5.56
C PHE A 64 3.64 13.22 -6.82
N ALA A 65 3.22 12.59 -7.90
CA ALA A 65 3.97 12.57 -9.14
C ALA A 65 4.06 13.95 -9.77
N THR A 66 5.23 14.29 -10.31
CA THR A 66 5.48 15.55 -11.03
C THR A 66 5.20 15.43 -12.54
N ASP A 67 5.32 14.22 -13.07
CA ASP A 67 4.94 13.87 -14.43
C ASP A 67 3.44 13.59 -14.54
N LYS A 68 2.96 13.40 -15.74
CA LYS A 68 1.55 13.16 -16.03
C LYS A 68 1.38 11.93 -16.89
N LYS A 69 0.38 11.12 -16.59
CA LYS A 69 0.10 9.85 -17.27
C LYS A 69 -1.40 9.62 -17.42
N PRO A 70 -1.84 8.77 -18.38
CA PRO A 70 -3.16 8.15 -18.34
C PRO A 70 -3.31 7.31 -17.06
N TRP A 71 -4.54 7.11 -16.61
CA TRP A 71 -4.82 6.47 -15.32
C TRP A 71 -4.17 5.09 -15.15
N HIS A 72 -4.29 4.22 -16.15
CA HIS A 72 -3.71 2.88 -16.06
C HIS A 72 -2.18 2.86 -16.07
N GLU A 73 -1.53 3.81 -16.78
CA GLU A 73 -0.08 3.95 -16.73
C GLU A 73 0.38 4.52 -15.38
N ALA A 74 -0.43 5.40 -14.78
CA ALA A 74 -0.19 5.93 -13.44
C ALA A 74 -0.26 4.81 -12.39
N GLU A 75 -1.23 3.89 -12.48
CA GLU A 75 -1.31 2.72 -11.60
C GLU A 75 -0.10 1.81 -11.76
N VAL A 76 0.31 1.50 -12.98
CA VAL A 76 1.52 0.71 -13.25
C VAL A 76 2.75 1.38 -12.63
N GLU A 77 2.87 2.70 -12.75
CA GLU A 77 3.99 3.43 -12.17
C GLU A 77 3.98 3.39 -10.64
N CYS A 78 2.81 3.55 -10.00
CA CYS A 78 2.68 3.38 -8.56
C CYS A 78 3.08 1.97 -8.11
N ARG A 79 2.73 0.91 -8.87
CA ARG A 79 3.18 -0.47 -8.58
C ARG A 79 4.71 -0.61 -8.72
N ASN A 80 5.31 0.03 -9.73
CA ASN A 80 6.76 0.05 -9.91
C ASN A 80 7.49 0.75 -8.75
N LEU A 81 6.85 1.75 -8.15
CA LEU A 81 7.35 2.46 -6.98
C LEU A 81 7.09 1.72 -5.65
N GLY A 82 6.43 0.56 -5.69
CA GLY A 82 6.12 -0.26 -4.51
C GLY A 82 4.85 0.15 -3.78
N GLY A 83 3.93 0.81 -4.47
CA GLY A 83 2.64 1.24 -3.97
C GLY A 83 1.51 0.94 -4.94
N TYR A 84 0.49 1.77 -4.92
CA TYR A 84 -0.70 1.74 -5.77
C TYR A 84 -1.28 3.15 -5.90
N LEU A 85 -2.16 3.42 -6.86
CA LEU A 85 -2.90 4.69 -6.89
C LEU A 85 -3.70 4.85 -5.60
N THR A 86 -3.60 6.02 -4.98
CA THR A 86 -4.09 6.27 -3.61
C THR A 86 -5.55 5.88 -3.42
N GLN A 87 -5.82 5.21 -2.29
CA GLN A 87 -7.13 4.76 -1.83
C GLN A 87 -7.58 5.66 -0.68
N VAL A 88 -8.36 6.69 -0.98
CA VAL A 88 -8.82 7.67 0.02
C VAL A 88 -9.98 7.10 0.82
N THR A 89 -9.74 6.75 2.07
CA THR A 89 -10.69 5.98 2.91
C THR A 89 -11.46 6.81 3.92
N ASP A 90 -10.98 8.02 4.25
CA ASP A 90 -11.64 8.91 5.20
C ASP A 90 -11.45 10.40 4.86
N SER A 91 -12.24 11.24 5.53
CA SER A 91 -12.22 12.70 5.35
C SER A 91 -10.92 13.35 5.82
N ALA A 92 -10.25 12.77 6.82
CA ALA A 92 -9.00 13.31 7.35
C ALA A 92 -7.86 13.10 6.34
N GLU A 93 -7.82 11.93 5.71
CA GLU A 93 -6.89 11.62 4.63
C GLU A 93 -7.13 12.52 3.40
N ASN A 94 -8.39 12.62 2.95
CA ASN A 94 -8.75 13.51 1.84
C ASN A 94 -8.35 14.96 2.12
N SER A 95 -8.61 15.45 3.33
CA SER A 95 -8.28 16.83 3.74
C SER A 95 -6.76 17.05 3.78
N TRP A 96 -6.01 16.06 4.25
CA TRP A 96 -4.55 16.11 4.27
C TRP A 96 -3.98 16.15 2.84
N ILE A 97 -4.42 15.27 1.94
CA ILE A 97 -4.01 15.27 0.52
C ILE A 97 -4.28 16.65 -0.11
N VAL A 98 -5.49 17.18 0.06
CA VAL A 98 -5.86 18.52 -0.46
C VAL A 98 -4.96 19.59 0.14
N SER A 99 -4.65 19.53 1.45
CA SER A 99 -3.77 20.49 2.10
C SER A 99 -2.34 20.47 1.56
N MET A 100 -1.82 19.27 1.23
CA MET A 100 -0.50 19.12 0.60
C MET A 100 -0.44 19.84 -0.75
N ILE A 101 -1.50 19.71 -1.56
CA ILE A 101 -1.56 20.33 -2.88
C ILE A 101 -1.77 21.83 -2.76
N THR A 102 -2.73 22.28 -1.95
CA THR A 102 -3.10 23.71 -1.81
C THR A 102 -2.03 24.54 -1.12
N SER A 103 -1.26 23.95 -0.20
CA SER A 103 -0.11 24.62 0.45
C SER A 103 1.10 24.77 -0.48
N LYS A 104 0.99 24.37 -1.75
CA LYS A 104 2.06 24.38 -2.76
C LYS A 104 3.30 23.56 -2.39
N LYS A 105 3.14 22.59 -1.49
CA LYS A 105 4.19 21.61 -1.19
C LYS A 105 4.43 20.66 -2.36
N VAL A 106 3.42 20.51 -3.22
CA VAL A 106 3.46 19.72 -4.45
C VAL A 106 2.87 20.54 -5.61
N ILE A 107 3.03 20.07 -6.85
CA ILE A 107 2.54 20.76 -8.06
C ILE A 107 1.01 20.83 -8.02
N GLN A 108 0.45 22.01 -8.34
CA GLN A 108 -1.00 22.20 -8.44
C GLN A 108 -1.48 21.79 -9.84
N GLN A 109 -2.13 20.65 -9.91
CA GLN A 109 -2.68 20.05 -11.15
C GLN A 109 -3.82 19.10 -10.80
N ASN A 110 -4.50 18.52 -11.79
CA ASN A 110 -5.39 17.38 -11.56
C ASN A 110 -4.57 16.15 -11.17
N TYR A 111 -5.08 15.33 -10.25
CA TYR A 111 -4.41 14.13 -9.78
C TYR A 111 -5.32 12.91 -9.85
N TRP A 112 -4.90 11.87 -10.54
CA TRP A 112 -5.54 10.56 -10.48
C TRP A 112 -5.49 9.97 -9.08
N ILE A 113 -6.59 9.33 -8.67
CA ILE A 113 -6.70 8.47 -7.49
C ILE A 113 -7.13 7.07 -7.93
N GLY A 114 -7.06 6.09 -7.04
CA GLY A 114 -7.26 4.68 -7.38
C GLY A 114 -8.71 4.22 -7.52
N ALA A 115 -9.69 5.13 -7.51
CA ALA A 115 -11.09 4.76 -7.68
C ALA A 115 -11.47 4.67 -9.17
N THR A 116 -12.22 3.61 -9.51
CA THR A 116 -12.74 3.35 -10.86
C THR A 116 -14.08 2.63 -10.79
N ASP A 117 -14.92 2.80 -11.81
CA ASP A 117 -16.18 2.08 -11.99
C ASP A 117 -16.27 1.41 -13.36
N PHE A 118 -15.26 0.65 -13.74
CA PHE A 118 -15.26 -0.16 -14.96
C PHE A 118 -16.52 -1.03 -15.12
N THR A 119 -17.22 -1.29 -14.02
CA THR A 119 -18.63 -1.68 -14.02
C THR A 119 -19.43 -0.45 -13.61
N GLU A 120 -20.13 0.15 -14.55
CA GLU A 120 -20.87 1.40 -14.39
C GLU A 120 -21.61 1.50 -13.05
N GLY A 121 -21.30 2.55 -12.30
CA GLY A 121 -21.88 2.84 -10.99
C GLY A 121 -21.35 2.00 -9.83
N ASP A 122 -20.48 1.01 -10.06
CA ASP A 122 -19.85 0.21 -9.00
C ASP A 122 -18.42 0.68 -8.70
N TRP A 123 -18.29 1.85 -8.10
CA TRP A 123 -17.03 2.46 -7.74
C TRP A 123 -16.21 1.60 -6.78
N ARG A 124 -15.00 1.22 -7.21
CA ARG A 124 -14.06 0.37 -6.46
C ARG A 124 -12.65 0.93 -6.46
N TRP A 125 -11.89 0.55 -5.45
CA TRP A 125 -10.47 0.82 -5.37
C TRP A 125 -9.67 -0.20 -6.18
N VAL A 126 -8.76 0.24 -7.04
CA VAL A 126 -7.95 -0.64 -7.89
C VAL A 126 -6.98 -1.53 -7.09
N ASN A 127 -6.62 -1.09 -5.90
CA ASN A 127 -5.65 -1.82 -5.07
C ASN A 127 -6.17 -3.18 -4.58
N ASP A 128 -7.41 -3.23 -4.08
CA ASP A 128 -7.98 -4.39 -3.39
C ASP A 128 -9.41 -4.75 -3.85
N LEU A 129 -9.94 -4.03 -4.83
CA LEU A 129 -11.28 -4.17 -5.38
C LEU A 129 -12.41 -3.91 -4.35
N SER A 130 -12.10 -3.34 -3.20
CA SER A 130 -13.09 -2.96 -2.21
C SER A 130 -13.97 -1.81 -2.72
N LYS A 131 -15.22 -1.74 -2.24
CA LYS A 131 -16.14 -0.65 -2.60
C LYS A 131 -15.66 0.68 -2.04
N VAL A 132 -15.80 1.74 -2.83
CA VAL A 132 -15.59 3.11 -2.37
C VAL A 132 -16.72 3.49 -1.41
N GLN A 133 -16.37 3.65 -0.11
CA GLN A 133 -17.34 4.01 0.94
C GLN A 133 -17.29 5.50 1.24
N PHE A 134 -16.10 6.05 1.43
CA PHE A 134 -15.92 7.50 1.56
C PHE A 134 -15.80 8.15 0.18
N THR A 135 -16.47 9.26 -0.03
CA THR A 135 -16.40 10.03 -1.27
C THR A 135 -16.32 11.54 -0.99
N SER A 136 -15.73 12.28 -1.94
CA SER A 136 -15.64 13.74 -1.89
C SER A 136 -15.94 14.35 -3.27
N TRP A 137 -16.94 13.80 -3.96
CA TRP A 137 -17.34 14.25 -5.29
C TRP A 137 -17.69 15.74 -5.35
N SER A 138 -17.38 16.38 -6.48
CA SER A 138 -17.93 17.70 -6.81
C SER A 138 -19.44 17.63 -6.95
N SER A 139 -20.13 18.76 -6.82
CA SER A 139 -21.57 18.80 -7.06
C SER A 139 -21.89 18.35 -8.49
N GLY A 140 -22.81 17.39 -8.63
CA GLY A 140 -23.21 16.79 -9.89
C GLY A 140 -22.30 15.67 -10.40
N GLN A 141 -21.28 15.28 -9.61
CA GLN A 141 -20.39 14.19 -9.96
C GLN A 141 -20.63 12.94 -9.06
N PRO A 142 -20.33 11.73 -9.53
CA PRO A 142 -19.88 11.38 -10.89
C PRO A 142 -21.03 11.52 -11.90
N ASP A 143 -20.77 11.96 -13.14
CA ASP A 143 -21.81 12.17 -14.17
C ASP A 143 -21.60 11.33 -15.43
N ASN A 144 -20.54 10.53 -15.48
CA ASN A 144 -20.20 9.65 -16.60
C ASN A 144 -20.43 10.32 -17.98
N HIS A 145 -19.86 11.50 -18.16
CA HIS A 145 -20.09 12.31 -19.34
C HIS A 145 -19.86 11.50 -20.64
N GLN A 146 -20.88 11.43 -21.48
CA GLN A 146 -20.90 10.63 -22.71
C GLN A 146 -20.70 9.11 -22.51
N GLY A 147 -20.86 8.58 -21.30
CA GLY A 147 -20.64 7.16 -21.01
C GLY A 147 -19.19 6.72 -21.17
N LYS A 148 -18.21 7.57 -20.74
CA LYS A 148 -16.77 7.34 -20.96
C LYS A 148 -15.89 7.68 -19.77
N GLU A 149 -16.45 8.01 -18.64
CA GLU A 149 -15.70 8.53 -17.49
C GLU A 149 -15.67 7.53 -16.33
N ASP A 150 -14.75 6.55 -16.39
CA ASP A 150 -14.64 5.46 -15.44
C ASP A 150 -13.52 5.65 -14.40
N CYS A 151 -12.80 6.77 -14.40
CA CYS A 151 -11.63 7.00 -13.56
C CYS A 151 -11.76 8.28 -12.73
N ALA A 152 -11.57 8.16 -11.41
CA ALA A 152 -11.69 9.30 -10.50
C ALA A 152 -10.39 10.11 -10.38
N HIS A 153 -10.53 11.43 -10.30
CA HIS A 153 -9.42 12.34 -10.07
C HIS A 153 -9.79 13.48 -9.12
N LEU A 154 -8.79 14.07 -8.50
CA LEU A 154 -8.91 15.34 -7.76
C LEU A 154 -8.85 16.50 -8.76
N ARG A 155 -9.95 17.25 -8.91
CA ARG A 155 -10.07 18.30 -9.93
C ARG A 155 -9.55 19.64 -9.40
N HIS A 156 -8.45 20.13 -9.95
CA HIS A 156 -7.79 21.37 -9.55
C HIS A 156 -8.75 22.57 -9.51
N THR A 157 -9.53 22.77 -10.56
CA THR A 157 -10.45 23.91 -10.69
C THR A 157 -11.67 23.86 -9.77
N HIS A 158 -11.88 22.76 -9.04
CA HIS A 158 -12.99 22.53 -8.12
C HIS A 158 -12.48 22.25 -6.69
N ASN A 159 -11.43 22.94 -6.28
CA ASN A 159 -10.83 22.81 -4.94
C ASN A 159 -10.49 21.36 -4.58
N TYR A 160 -10.04 20.59 -5.56
CA TYR A 160 -9.67 19.17 -5.41
C TYR A 160 -10.80 18.28 -4.90
N LYS A 161 -12.05 18.67 -5.14
CA LYS A 161 -13.19 17.75 -5.10
C LYS A 161 -13.04 16.71 -6.21
N TRP A 162 -13.59 15.53 -5.98
CA TRP A 162 -13.47 14.42 -6.93
C TRP A 162 -14.36 14.66 -8.16
N ASN A 163 -13.89 14.17 -9.28
CA ASN A 163 -14.59 14.12 -10.55
C ASN A 163 -14.21 12.81 -11.24
N ASP A 164 -15.13 12.18 -11.96
CA ASP A 164 -14.84 11.14 -12.91
C ASP A 164 -14.32 11.73 -14.23
N HIS A 165 -13.54 10.96 -14.96
CA HIS A 165 -13.04 11.38 -16.27
C HIS A 165 -12.65 10.17 -17.11
N GLU A 166 -12.52 10.39 -18.45
CA GLU A 166 -11.94 9.42 -19.36
C GLU A 166 -10.55 9.00 -18.86
N CYS A 167 -10.31 7.71 -18.63
CA CYS A 167 -9.06 7.16 -18.10
C CYS A 167 -7.82 7.43 -19.00
N SER A 168 -8.05 7.81 -20.27
CA SER A 168 -7.04 8.19 -21.24
C SER A 168 -6.46 9.60 -21.06
N LYS A 169 -7.10 10.44 -20.26
CA LYS A 169 -6.58 11.80 -20.00
C LYS A 169 -5.28 11.77 -19.25
N ILE A 170 -4.45 12.77 -19.49
CA ILE A 170 -3.09 12.84 -18.94
C ILE A 170 -3.08 13.81 -17.76
N PHE A 171 -3.04 13.26 -16.52
CA PHE A 171 -3.00 14.01 -15.27
C PHE A 171 -1.80 13.60 -14.41
N GLY A 172 -1.48 14.39 -13.38
CA GLY A 172 -0.65 13.93 -12.28
C GLY A 172 -1.32 12.74 -11.59
N TYR A 173 -0.63 12.11 -10.67
CA TYR A 173 -1.17 10.96 -9.93
C TYR A 173 -0.58 10.92 -8.53
N ILE A 174 -1.29 10.28 -7.62
CA ILE A 174 -0.86 10.11 -6.24
C ILE A 174 -0.73 8.63 -5.96
N CYS A 175 0.47 8.20 -5.57
CA CYS A 175 0.70 6.84 -5.12
C CYS A 175 0.64 6.78 -3.59
N GLU A 176 0.19 5.65 -3.09
CA GLU A 176 0.12 5.30 -1.68
C GLU A 176 0.83 3.97 -1.42
N SER A 177 1.44 3.84 -0.25
CA SER A 177 2.13 2.63 0.20
C SER A 177 2.06 2.54 1.72
N PRO A 178 1.93 1.34 2.33
CA PRO A 178 2.07 1.17 3.77
C PRO A 178 3.42 1.65 4.29
N GLN A 179 3.47 2.22 5.51
CA GLN A 179 4.74 2.55 6.16
C GLN A 179 5.58 1.28 6.38
N GLY A 180 6.91 1.42 6.28
CA GLY A 180 7.83 0.31 6.51
C GLY A 180 7.85 -0.74 5.40
N SER A 181 7.03 -0.60 4.37
CA SER A 181 7.21 -1.37 3.15
C SER A 181 8.46 -0.86 2.44
N ASN A 182 9.63 -1.38 2.83
CA ASN A 182 10.85 -1.30 2.03
C ASN A 182 10.64 -2.14 0.76
N CYS A 183 9.63 -1.81 0.01
CA CYS A 183 9.39 -2.37 -1.31
C CYS A 183 10.52 -1.86 -2.20
N LEU A 184 11.63 -2.62 -2.23
CA LEU A 184 12.57 -2.49 -3.33
C LEU A 184 11.75 -2.68 -4.60
N PRO A 185 11.76 -1.73 -5.54
CA PRO A 185 11.07 -1.89 -6.81
C PRO A 185 11.44 -3.25 -7.39
N TYR A 186 10.48 -4.00 -7.91
CA TYR A 186 10.69 -5.33 -8.52
C TYR A 186 11.85 -5.32 -9.51
N SER A 187 12.09 -4.18 -10.19
CA SER A 187 13.24 -3.93 -11.07
C SER A 187 14.61 -3.98 -10.36
N ARG A 188 14.69 -3.72 -9.05
CA ARG A 188 15.95 -3.88 -8.29
C ARG A 188 16.19 -5.31 -7.85
N LEU A 189 15.13 -6.08 -7.56
CA LEU A 189 15.26 -7.50 -7.24
C LEU A 189 15.81 -8.28 -8.43
N LEU A 190 15.41 -7.96 -9.65
CA LEU A 190 15.95 -8.58 -10.86
C LEU A 190 17.42 -8.20 -11.13
N LYS A 191 17.82 -6.97 -10.85
CA LYS A 191 19.23 -6.54 -11.02
C LYS A 191 20.18 -7.20 -10.02
N SER A 192 19.76 -7.43 -8.78
CA SER A 192 20.58 -8.14 -7.78
C SER A 192 20.70 -9.64 -8.07
N ALA A 193 19.67 -10.24 -8.69
CA ALA A 193 19.69 -11.66 -9.08
C ALA A 193 20.56 -11.93 -10.34
N VAL A 194 20.79 -10.92 -11.18
CA VAL A 194 21.59 -11.05 -12.44
C VAL A 194 23.05 -10.66 -12.22
N SER A 195 23.38 -9.87 -11.20
CA SER A 195 24.77 -9.44 -10.89
C SER A 195 25.55 -10.40 -9.97
N GLY A 196 24.94 -11.51 -9.56
CA GLY A 196 25.54 -12.56 -8.72
C GLY A 196 26.13 -13.71 -9.54
N LYS A 197 26.93 -13.41 -10.60
CA LYS A 197 27.83 -14.37 -11.26
C LYS A 197 29.24 -13.82 -11.26
#